data_6a5a413c35abd673d7de8f004b7b4fcf
#
_entry.id   6a5a413c35abd673d7de8f004b7b4fcf
#
_cell.length_a   1.000
_cell.length_b   1.000
_cell.length_c   1.000
_cell.angle_alpha   90.00
_cell.angle_beta   90.00
_cell.angle_gamma   90.00
#
_symmetry.space_group_name_H-M   'P 1'
#
loop_
_entity.id
_entity.type
_entity.pdbx_description
1 polymer ?
#
loop_
_entity_poly.entity_id
_entity_poly.type
_entity_poly.pdbx_seq_one_letter_code
_entity_poly.pdbx_strand_id
1 'polypeptide(L)'
;MELYRSAKYSVVVSVNVERRVVGPGDDELVTEAWDLKERIRRNDDVLKQRKGFFTNAYRRSTVNLLVRPHEEEIIGFAAVRRDGYLLFLAVAEEHRGKGFGADLVGAAAEAHETVTCHARSTNEDAIRFYEHLGFETERRVENYYEDGGAAYYLTLGDGRESLRERLTSHLF
;
A
#
# COMPACT_ATOMS: atom_id res chain seq x y z
N MET A 1 -54.78 2.73 5.25
CA MET A 1 -53.77 2.23 4.31
C MET A 1 -52.43 2.81 4.74
N GLU A 2 -51.70 2.11 5.59
CA GLU A 2 -50.39 2.55 6.07
C GLU A 2 -49.32 2.04 5.13
N LEU A 3 -48.65 2.98 4.50
CA LEU A 3 -47.46 2.68 3.69
C LEU A 3 -46.26 2.46 4.62
N TYR A 4 -45.92 1.21 4.84
CA TYR A 4 -44.63 0.84 5.45
C TYR A 4 -43.48 1.27 4.53
N ARG A 5 -42.89 2.42 4.83
CA ARG A 5 -41.58 2.79 4.30
C ARG A 5 -40.54 1.94 5.01
N SER A 6 -40.09 0.90 4.36
CA SER A 6 -38.92 0.15 4.77
C SER A 6 -37.70 1.11 4.74
N ALA A 7 -37.32 1.58 5.91
CA ALA A 7 -36.05 2.26 6.05
C ALA A 7 -34.94 1.23 5.82
N LYS A 8 -34.26 1.34 4.70
CA LYS A 8 -33.00 0.61 4.46
C LYS A 8 -31.97 1.17 5.43
N TYR A 9 -31.80 0.52 6.56
CA TYR A 9 -30.65 0.76 7.43
C TYR A 9 -29.42 0.25 6.70
N SER A 10 -28.64 1.14 6.11
CA SER A 10 -27.26 0.84 5.71
C SER A 10 -26.49 0.61 7.00
N VAL A 11 -26.22 -0.64 7.31
CA VAL A 11 -25.26 -0.99 8.36
C VAL A 11 -23.91 -0.57 7.85
N VAL A 12 -23.42 0.58 8.28
CA VAL A 12 -22.03 0.98 8.08
C VAL A 12 -21.20 0.09 9.00
N VAL A 13 -20.69 -0.99 8.46
CA VAL A 13 -19.71 -1.82 9.18
C VAL A 13 -18.40 -1.02 9.16
N SER A 14 -18.13 -0.30 10.24
CA SER A 14 -16.82 0.30 10.43
C SER A 14 -15.82 -0.82 10.66
N VAL A 15 -14.87 -0.97 9.74
CA VAL A 15 -13.77 -1.92 9.91
C VAL A 15 -12.86 -1.37 11.00
N ASN A 16 -12.80 -2.04 12.14
CA ASN A 16 -11.84 -1.70 13.18
C ASN A 16 -10.45 -2.16 12.72
N VAL A 17 -9.56 -1.21 12.48
CA VAL A 17 -8.21 -1.43 11.97
C VAL A 17 -7.20 -0.88 12.95
N GLU A 18 -6.25 -1.72 13.33
CA GLU A 18 -5.09 -1.35 14.14
C GLU A 18 -3.87 -1.16 13.23
N ARG A 19 -3.14 -0.09 13.47
CA ARG A 19 -1.85 0.15 12.81
C ARG A 19 -0.74 -0.43 13.68
N ARG A 20 0.10 -1.28 13.08
CA ARG A 20 1.32 -1.79 13.68
C ARG A 20 2.54 -1.40 12.85
N VAL A 21 3.65 -1.18 13.54
CA VAL A 21 4.94 -0.90 12.90
C VAL A 21 5.94 -1.95 13.32
N VAL A 22 6.51 -2.65 12.35
CA VAL A 22 7.56 -3.65 12.55
C VAL A 22 8.87 -3.04 12.08
N GLY A 23 9.84 -2.95 12.98
CA GLY A 23 11.15 -2.37 12.70
C GLY A 23 12.09 -3.34 11.96
N PRO A 24 13.21 -2.80 11.41
CA PRO A 24 14.23 -3.63 10.78
C PRO A 24 14.79 -4.67 11.74
N GLY A 25 15.00 -5.88 11.26
CA GLY A 25 15.47 -7.03 12.04
C GLY A 25 14.36 -7.88 12.65
N ASP A 26 13.12 -7.42 12.61
CA ASP A 26 11.96 -8.14 13.07
C ASP A 26 11.21 -8.75 11.89
N ASP A 27 10.59 -9.91 12.11
CA ASP A 27 9.79 -10.61 11.10
C ASP A 27 8.36 -10.92 11.56
N GLU A 28 7.88 -10.16 12.54
CA GLU A 28 6.48 -10.27 12.98
C GLU A 28 5.53 -10.13 11.79
N LEU A 29 4.58 -11.05 11.68
CA LEU A 29 3.56 -11.11 10.63
C LEU A 29 4.10 -11.23 9.18
N VAL A 30 5.37 -11.64 9.00
CA VAL A 30 5.96 -11.82 7.66
C VAL A 30 5.23 -12.87 6.82
N THR A 31 4.77 -13.94 7.46
CA THR A 31 4.02 -15.02 6.79
C THR A 31 2.67 -14.52 6.29
N GLU A 32 1.94 -13.81 7.13
CA GLU A 32 0.63 -13.23 6.79
C GLU A 32 0.77 -12.17 5.69
N ALA A 33 1.82 -11.36 5.73
CA ALA A 33 2.12 -10.39 4.69
C ALA A 33 2.48 -11.08 3.35
N TRP A 34 3.24 -12.16 3.41
CA TRP A 34 3.53 -12.99 2.24
C TRP A 34 2.26 -13.59 1.65
N ASP A 35 1.37 -14.13 2.46
CA ASP A 35 0.12 -14.75 2.01
C ASP A 35 -0.79 -13.71 1.33
N LEU A 36 -0.88 -12.50 1.89
CA LEU A 36 -1.60 -11.40 1.25
C LEU A 36 -0.96 -11.03 -0.10
N LYS A 37 0.35 -10.87 -0.14
CA LYS A 37 1.10 -10.55 -1.37
C LYS A 37 0.87 -11.61 -2.45
N GLU A 38 0.90 -12.91 -2.08
CA GLU A 38 0.66 -14.01 -3.02
C GLU A 38 -0.78 -14.06 -3.53
N ARG A 39 -1.74 -13.73 -2.69
CA ARG A 39 -3.15 -13.61 -3.11
C ARG A 39 -3.32 -12.50 -4.14
N ILE A 40 -2.69 -11.35 -3.93
CA ILE A 40 -2.70 -10.23 -4.88
C ILE A 40 -1.99 -10.64 -6.18
N ARG A 41 -0.85 -11.32 -6.10
CA ARG A 41 -0.13 -11.81 -7.29
C ARG A 41 -1.02 -12.71 -8.16
N ARG A 42 -1.74 -13.62 -7.54
CA ARG A 42 -2.64 -14.54 -8.26
C ARG A 42 -3.82 -13.84 -8.91
N ASN A 43 -4.36 -12.82 -8.28
CA ASN A 43 -5.55 -12.12 -8.76
C ASN A 43 -5.22 -11.02 -9.79
N ASP A 44 -4.13 -10.28 -9.58
CA ASP A 44 -3.84 -9.06 -10.33
C ASP A 44 -2.59 -9.17 -11.22
N ASP A 45 -1.87 -10.29 -11.18
CA ASP A 45 -0.62 -10.54 -11.92
C ASP A 45 0.48 -9.49 -11.66
N VAL A 46 0.53 -8.99 -10.44
CA VAL A 46 1.53 -8.03 -9.93
C VAL A 46 2.26 -8.60 -8.73
N LEU A 47 3.27 -7.90 -8.21
CA LEU A 47 4.05 -8.32 -7.04
C LEU A 47 4.65 -9.73 -7.19
N LYS A 48 5.36 -9.96 -8.28
CA LYS A 48 5.88 -11.28 -8.69
C LYS A 48 7.14 -11.75 -7.96
N GLN A 49 7.61 -10.98 -6.98
CA GLN A 49 8.84 -11.31 -6.24
C GLN A 49 8.74 -12.65 -5.51
N ARG A 50 9.84 -13.38 -5.51
CA ARG A 50 9.95 -14.69 -4.85
C ARG A 50 10.01 -14.56 -3.33
N LYS A 51 9.66 -15.65 -2.64
CA LYS A 51 9.56 -15.68 -1.18
C LYS A 51 10.86 -15.28 -0.46
N GLY A 52 11.99 -15.77 -0.93
CA GLY A 52 13.29 -15.42 -0.33
C GLY A 52 13.62 -13.94 -0.44
N PHE A 53 13.36 -13.33 -1.58
CA PHE A 53 13.53 -11.89 -1.77
C PHE A 53 12.56 -11.10 -0.87
N PHE A 54 11.30 -11.47 -0.86
CA PHE A 54 10.27 -10.82 -0.04
C PHE A 54 10.62 -10.85 1.45
N THR A 55 10.93 -12.03 1.98
CA THR A 55 11.25 -12.21 3.40
C THR A 55 12.49 -11.41 3.79
N ASN A 56 13.51 -11.40 2.95
CA ASN A 56 14.74 -10.66 3.18
C ASN A 56 14.50 -9.14 3.15
N ALA A 57 13.73 -8.66 2.17
CA ALA A 57 13.34 -7.26 2.06
C ALA A 57 12.47 -6.82 3.24
N TYR A 58 11.52 -7.63 3.66
CA TYR A 58 10.67 -7.39 4.83
C TYR A 58 11.51 -7.16 6.09
N ARG A 59 12.44 -8.08 6.37
CA ARG A 59 13.32 -8.00 7.55
C ARG A 59 14.26 -6.79 7.56
N ARG A 60 14.57 -6.22 6.40
CA ARG A 60 15.46 -5.05 6.29
C ARG A 60 14.70 -3.72 6.25
N SER A 61 13.40 -3.77 6.22
CA SER A 61 12.53 -2.62 6.08
C SER A 61 11.86 -2.26 7.39
N THR A 62 11.38 -1.02 7.48
CA THR A 62 10.29 -0.67 8.37
C THR A 62 8.98 -1.03 7.69
N VAL A 63 8.18 -1.87 8.32
CA VAL A 63 6.92 -2.34 7.77
C VAL A 63 5.76 -1.75 8.55
N ASN A 64 4.91 -0.98 7.87
CA ASN A 64 3.64 -0.50 8.41
C ASN A 64 2.56 -1.50 8.03
N LEU A 65 1.83 -1.98 9.01
CA LEU A 65 0.78 -2.98 8.88
C LEU A 65 -0.57 -2.39 9.30
N LEU A 66 -1.59 -2.73 8.56
CA LEU A 66 -2.99 -2.52 8.93
C LEU A 66 -3.61 -3.88 9.23
N VAL A 67 -4.02 -4.09 10.49
CA VAL A 67 -4.41 -5.40 11.02
C VAL A 67 -5.79 -5.31 11.64
N ARG A 68 -6.60 -6.36 11.49
CA ARG A 68 -7.79 -6.55 12.32
C ARG A 68 -7.38 -7.08 13.69
N PRO A 69 -7.67 -6.37 14.81
CA PRO A 69 -7.05 -6.63 16.09
C PRO A 69 -7.28 -8.04 16.66
N HIS A 70 -8.43 -8.64 16.40
CA HIS A 70 -8.80 -9.93 17.00
C HIS A 70 -8.50 -11.14 16.11
N GLU A 71 -8.30 -10.92 14.82
CA GLU A 71 -8.11 -11.99 13.83
C GLU A 71 -6.67 -12.09 13.35
N GLU A 72 -5.81 -11.14 13.74
CA GLU A 72 -4.45 -10.94 13.20
C GLU A 72 -4.39 -10.95 11.66
N GLU A 73 -5.53 -10.64 11.05
CA GLU A 73 -5.64 -10.57 9.59
C GLU A 73 -5.05 -9.27 9.09
N ILE A 74 -4.08 -9.37 8.19
CA ILE A 74 -3.51 -8.20 7.54
C ILE A 74 -4.46 -7.71 6.43
N ILE A 75 -4.89 -6.46 6.55
CA ILE A 75 -5.67 -5.75 5.54
C ILE A 75 -4.77 -5.15 4.47
N GLY A 76 -3.59 -4.68 4.89
CA GLY A 76 -2.60 -4.11 4.01
C GLY A 76 -1.27 -3.88 4.71
N PHE A 77 -0.23 -3.67 3.94
CA PHE A 77 1.09 -3.32 4.46
C PHE A 77 1.92 -2.52 3.46
N ALA A 78 2.87 -1.78 4.00
CA ALA A 78 3.91 -1.12 3.23
C ALA A 78 5.28 -1.42 3.84
N ALA A 79 6.20 -1.92 3.04
CA ALA A 79 7.59 -2.12 3.44
C ALA A 79 8.47 -1.03 2.84
N VAL A 80 9.10 -0.25 3.72
CA VAL A 80 9.87 0.93 3.34
C VAL A 80 11.32 0.77 3.81
N ARG A 81 12.23 0.91 2.88
CA ARG A 81 13.65 0.89 3.12
C ARG A 81 14.11 2.15 3.86
N ARG A 82 15.25 2.10 4.54
CA ARG A 82 15.79 3.22 5.32
C ARG A 82 15.96 4.52 4.55
N ASP A 83 16.20 4.44 3.25
CA ASP A 83 16.35 5.60 2.36
C ASP A 83 15.01 6.15 1.80
N GLY A 84 13.88 5.65 2.28
CA GLY A 84 12.55 6.07 1.82
C GLY A 84 12.04 5.32 0.57
N TYR A 85 12.75 4.29 0.13
CA TYR A 85 12.30 3.50 -1.01
C TYR A 85 11.20 2.51 -0.58
N LEU A 86 10.03 2.66 -1.19
CA LEU A 86 8.86 1.80 -0.97
C LEU A 86 9.02 0.53 -1.80
N LEU A 87 9.38 -0.57 -1.13
CA LEU A 87 9.61 -1.87 -1.74
C LEU A 87 8.30 -2.60 -2.07
N PHE A 88 7.36 -2.58 -1.14
CA PHE A 88 6.06 -3.22 -1.28
C PHE A 88 4.97 -2.33 -0.73
N LEU A 89 3.87 -2.26 -1.46
CA LEU A 89 2.60 -1.72 -1.02
C LEU A 89 1.50 -2.68 -1.44
N ALA A 90 0.74 -3.16 -0.49
CA ALA A 90 -0.32 -4.11 -0.73
C ALA A 90 -1.54 -3.79 0.13
N VAL A 91 -2.71 -3.80 -0.48
CA VAL A 91 -4.02 -3.71 0.20
C VAL A 91 -4.89 -4.85 -0.30
N ALA A 92 -5.51 -5.57 0.63
CA ALA A 92 -6.43 -6.65 0.29
C ALA A 92 -7.55 -6.12 -0.62
N GLU A 93 -7.93 -6.89 -1.63
CA GLU A 93 -8.88 -6.48 -2.68
C GLU A 93 -10.20 -5.98 -2.07
N GLU A 94 -10.74 -6.71 -1.11
CA GLU A 94 -11.99 -6.38 -0.41
C GLU A 94 -11.94 -5.10 0.42
N HIS A 95 -10.75 -4.57 0.67
CA HIS A 95 -10.51 -3.34 1.44
C HIS A 95 -10.00 -2.17 0.61
N ARG A 96 -9.93 -2.31 -0.71
CA ARG A 96 -9.53 -1.22 -1.63
C ARG A 96 -10.61 -0.15 -1.73
N GLY A 97 -10.20 1.05 -2.13
CA GLY A 97 -11.11 2.19 -2.28
C GLY A 97 -11.56 2.82 -0.96
N LYS A 98 -10.92 2.49 0.17
CA LYS A 98 -11.24 3.01 1.51
C LYS A 98 -10.14 3.90 2.10
N GLY A 99 -9.11 4.25 1.32
CA GLY A 99 -8.01 5.11 1.74
C GLY A 99 -6.86 4.40 2.47
N PHE A 100 -6.86 3.09 2.61
CA PHE A 100 -5.79 2.37 3.32
C PHE A 100 -4.43 2.44 2.61
N GLY A 101 -4.40 2.38 1.29
CA GLY A 101 -3.16 2.56 0.54
C GLY A 101 -2.56 3.96 0.74
N ALA A 102 -3.38 4.98 0.72
CA ALA A 102 -2.96 6.36 1.00
C ALA A 102 -2.45 6.53 2.43
N ASP A 103 -3.07 5.89 3.42
CA ASP A 103 -2.60 5.88 4.81
C ASP A 103 -1.22 5.26 4.94
N LEU A 104 -0.98 4.14 4.28
CA LEU A 104 0.31 3.44 4.30
C LEU A 104 1.42 4.26 3.65
N VAL A 105 1.15 4.90 2.51
CA VAL A 105 2.10 5.84 1.87
C VAL A 105 2.31 7.07 2.72
N GLY A 106 1.26 7.59 3.36
CA GLY A 106 1.34 8.71 4.30
C GLY A 106 2.29 8.44 5.46
N ALA A 107 2.25 7.24 6.03
CA ALA A 107 3.18 6.83 7.09
C ALA A 107 4.64 6.84 6.61
N ALA A 108 4.91 6.39 5.40
CA ALA A 108 6.23 6.46 4.78
C ALA A 108 6.69 7.93 4.58
N ALA A 109 5.79 8.78 4.10
CA ALA A 109 6.08 10.20 3.85
C ALA A 109 6.31 11.01 5.15
N GLU A 110 5.69 10.61 6.25
CA GLU A 110 5.96 11.23 7.56
C GLU A 110 7.37 10.90 8.09
N ALA A 111 7.88 9.72 7.77
CA ALA A 111 9.18 9.23 8.24
C ALA A 111 10.35 9.61 7.32
N HIS A 112 10.11 10.04 6.09
CA HIS A 112 11.14 10.32 5.09
C HIS A 112 10.86 11.64 4.37
N GLU A 113 11.91 12.38 4.04
CA GLU A 113 11.80 13.61 3.23
C GLU A 113 11.36 13.30 1.81
N THR A 114 11.86 12.20 1.27
CA THR A 114 11.53 11.73 -0.07
C THR A 114 11.12 10.26 -0.01
N VAL A 115 10.02 9.93 -0.65
CA VAL A 115 9.57 8.55 -0.86
C VAL A 115 9.67 8.22 -2.34
N THR A 116 10.29 7.11 -2.66
CA THR A 116 10.47 6.66 -4.03
C THR A 116 9.95 5.25 -4.24
N CYS A 117 9.55 4.92 -5.44
CA CYS A 117 9.15 3.56 -5.79
C CYS A 117 9.29 3.31 -7.29
N HIS A 118 9.17 2.05 -7.67
CA HIS A 118 8.97 1.64 -9.05
C HIS A 118 7.58 1.03 -9.21
N ALA A 119 6.91 1.40 -10.27
CA ALA A 119 5.66 0.78 -10.68
C ALA A 119 5.80 0.19 -12.08
N ARG A 120 5.28 -1.02 -12.28
CA ARG A 120 5.28 -1.64 -13.61
C ARG A 120 4.56 -0.73 -14.61
N SER A 121 5.17 -0.50 -15.77
CA SER A 121 4.65 0.44 -16.78
C SER A 121 3.25 0.09 -17.26
N THR A 122 2.87 -1.18 -17.20
CA THR A 122 1.54 -1.68 -17.58
C THR A 122 0.52 -1.66 -16.44
N ASN A 123 0.96 -1.35 -15.20
CA ASN A 123 0.08 -1.25 -14.05
C ASN A 123 -0.49 0.17 -13.94
N GLU A 124 -1.45 0.48 -14.79
CA GLU A 124 -2.07 1.81 -14.87
C GLU A 124 -2.76 2.23 -13.56
N ASP A 125 -3.37 1.29 -12.85
CA ASP A 125 -4.05 1.56 -11.58
C ASP A 125 -3.06 2.02 -10.50
N ALA A 126 -1.91 1.36 -10.39
CA ALA A 126 -0.86 1.76 -9.46
C ALA A 126 -0.28 3.12 -9.83
N ILE A 127 0.00 3.39 -11.10
CA ILE A 127 0.54 4.66 -11.57
C ILE A 127 -0.43 5.80 -11.24
N ARG A 128 -1.72 5.64 -11.55
CA ARG A 128 -2.76 6.63 -11.21
C ARG A 128 -2.88 6.85 -9.71
N PHE A 129 -2.78 5.79 -8.92
CA PHE A 129 -2.78 5.87 -7.46
C PHE A 129 -1.63 6.73 -6.94
N TYR A 130 -0.40 6.48 -7.39
CA TYR A 130 0.76 7.26 -6.98
C TYR A 130 0.69 8.71 -7.46
N GLU A 131 0.31 8.94 -8.70
CA GLU A 131 0.14 10.31 -9.23
C GLU A 131 -0.92 11.10 -8.46
N HIS A 132 -2.02 10.45 -8.09
CA HIS A 132 -3.06 11.07 -7.27
C HIS A 132 -2.54 11.50 -5.89
N LEU A 133 -1.60 10.77 -5.31
CA LEU A 133 -0.95 11.12 -4.05
C LEU A 133 0.11 12.23 -4.20
N GLY A 134 0.47 12.59 -5.41
CA GLY A 134 1.45 13.63 -5.70
C GLY A 134 2.82 13.13 -6.13
N PHE A 135 2.97 11.83 -6.36
CA PHE A 135 4.19 11.31 -6.98
C PHE A 135 4.34 11.82 -8.40
N GLU A 136 5.57 12.10 -8.77
CA GLU A 136 5.95 12.47 -10.13
C GLU A 136 6.77 11.35 -10.76
N THR A 137 6.47 11.05 -12.03
CA THR A 137 7.26 10.11 -12.81
C THR A 137 8.55 10.80 -13.27
N GLU A 138 9.70 10.29 -12.81
CA GLU A 138 10.99 10.86 -13.20
C GLU A 138 11.54 10.25 -14.48
N ARG A 139 11.41 8.92 -14.63
CA ARG A 139 11.94 8.21 -15.80
C ARG A 139 11.28 6.85 -15.98
N ARG A 140 11.40 6.34 -17.18
CA ARG A 140 11.09 4.96 -17.55
C ARG A 140 12.38 4.13 -17.53
N VAL A 141 12.31 2.95 -16.92
CA VAL A 141 13.44 1.99 -16.85
C VAL A 141 13.04 0.75 -17.63
N GLU A 142 13.70 0.51 -18.77
CA GLU A 142 13.47 -0.67 -19.59
C GLU A 142 14.09 -1.92 -18.93
N ASN A 143 13.49 -3.08 -19.18
CA ASN A 143 13.97 -4.36 -18.66
C ASN A 143 14.19 -4.38 -17.14
N TYR A 144 13.36 -3.69 -16.40
CA TYR A 144 13.51 -3.57 -14.95
C TYR A 144 13.15 -4.85 -14.19
N TYR A 145 12.05 -5.51 -14.60
CA TYR A 145 11.58 -6.75 -13.97
C TYR A 145 12.21 -7.99 -14.62
N GLU A 146 12.25 -9.11 -13.90
CA GLU A 146 12.80 -10.37 -14.39
C GLU A 146 12.18 -10.86 -15.71
N ASP A 147 10.90 -10.53 -15.94
CA ASP A 147 10.16 -10.85 -17.16
C ASP A 147 10.44 -9.88 -18.33
N GLY A 148 11.37 -8.95 -18.17
CA GLY A 148 11.70 -7.92 -19.15
C GLY A 148 10.75 -6.71 -19.14
N GLY A 149 9.76 -6.68 -18.27
CA GLY A 149 8.82 -5.56 -18.15
C GLY A 149 9.49 -4.28 -17.70
N ALA A 150 9.06 -3.15 -18.29
CA ALA A 150 9.54 -1.82 -17.91
C ALA A 150 8.85 -1.30 -16.64
N ALA A 151 9.53 -0.41 -15.94
CA ALA A 151 8.99 0.32 -14.79
C ALA A 151 9.07 1.82 -14.99
N TYR A 152 8.18 2.54 -14.33
CA TYR A 152 8.36 3.95 -14.05
C TYR A 152 8.97 4.13 -12.66
N TYR A 153 9.97 5.00 -12.57
CA TYR A 153 10.53 5.46 -11.31
C TYR A 153 9.78 6.72 -10.87
N LEU A 154 9.18 6.65 -9.70
CA LEU A 154 8.28 7.65 -9.16
C LEU A 154 8.85 8.22 -7.86
N THR A 155 8.71 9.53 -7.68
CA THR A 155 9.18 10.26 -6.49
C THR A 155 8.10 11.13 -5.90
N LEU A 156 8.00 11.09 -4.58
CA LEU A 156 7.26 12.04 -3.76
C LEU A 156 8.30 12.82 -2.95
N GLY A 157 8.62 14.03 -3.39
CA GLY A 157 9.56 14.94 -2.73
C GLY A 157 8.85 15.86 -1.74
N ASP A 158 9.26 17.11 -1.65
CA ASP A 158 8.81 18.16 -0.71
C ASP A 158 7.28 18.37 -0.58
N GLY A 159 6.49 17.47 -1.14
CA GLY A 159 5.03 17.47 -1.14
C GLY A 159 4.35 16.93 0.11
N ARG A 160 5.03 16.89 1.28
CA ARG A 160 4.40 16.48 2.55
C ARG A 160 3.13 17.26 2.86
N GLU A 161 3.14 18.56 2.56
CA GLU A 161 1.97 19.42 2.75
C GLU A 161 0.85 19.04 1.79
N SER A 162 1.15 18.82 0.52
CA SER A 162 0.15 18.45 -0.48
C SER A 162 -0.46 17.07 -0.22
N LEU A 163 0.33 16.12 0.29
CA LEU A 163 -0.18 14.80 0.68
C LEU A 163 -1.09 14.91 1.90
N ARG A 164 -0.69 15.69 2.92
CA ARG A 164 -1.54 15.95 4.11
C ARG A 164 -2.85 16.62 3.73
N GLU A 165 -2.82 17.62 2.88
CA GLU A 165 -4.02 18.30 2.38
C GLU A 165 -4.95 17.34 1.62
N ARG A 166 -4.40 16.47 0.78
CA ARG A 166 -5.19 15.47 0.03
C ARG A 166 -5.77 14.39 0.92
N LEU A 167 -5.03 13.92 1.92
CA LEU A 167 -5.52 12.95 2.89
C LEU A 167 -6.63 13.53 3.77
N THR A 168 -6.53 14.80 4.16
CA THR A 168 -7.58 15.48 4.93
C THR A 168 -8.81 15.81 4.11
N SER A 169 -8.68 16.11 2.83
CA SER A 169 -9.79 16.39 1.94
C SER A 169 -10.71 15.19 1.65
N HIS A 170 -10.21 13.97 1.89
CA HIS A 170 -11.01 12.73 1.75
C HIS A 170 -11.75 12.32 3.02
N LEU A 171 -11.56 13.05 4.12
CA LEU A 171 -12.19 12.77 5.41
C LEU A 171 -13.46 13.60 5.65
N PHE A 172 -13.85 14.46 4.71
CA PHE A 172 -15.05 15.31 4.78
C PHE A 172 -15.97 15.13 3.56
#